data_fbaa1b3c82c2f9f18a2897a2c3eeb4cb
#
_entry.id   fbaa1b3c82c2f9f18a2897a2c3eeb4cb
#
_cell.length_a   1.000
_cell.length_b   1.000
_cell.length_c   1.000
_cell.angle_alpha   90.00
_cell.angle_beta   90.00
_cell.angle_gamma   90.00
#
_symmetry.space_group_name_H-M   'P 1'
#
loop_
_entity.id
_entity.type
_entity.pdbx_description
1 polymer ?
#
loop_
_entity_poly.entity_id
_entity_poly.type
_entity_poly.pdbx_seq_one_letter_code
_entity_poly.pdbx_strand_id
1 'polypeptide(L)'
;MSKRKGAVSHHDREVAELRADRELAVEYLKAAMEGLDDPDERGGALLALRAIAEAYGGGLGTVAAHAGISRETLYRTLSPKGNPTLKTLIAVLKTVGMRLSVEPDHATT
;
A
#
# COMPACT_ATOMS: atom_id res chain seq x y z
N MET A 1 24.45 3.59 -19.55
CA MET A 1 24.18 3.23 -18.92
C MET A 1 24.22 2.13 -18.14
N SER A 2 25.11 1.59 -17.93
CA SER A 2 25.17 0.47 -17.11
C SER A 2 24.77 0.74 -15.70
N LYS A 3 24.91 1.93 -15.26
CA LYS A 3 24.53 2.17 -13.93
C LYS A 3 23.07 1.92 -13.79
N ARG A 4 22.36 1.88 -14.85
CA ARG A 4 21.01 1.62 -14.75
C ARG A 4 20.74 0.26 -14.26
N LYS A 5 21.58 -0.69 -14.54
CA LYS A 5 21.39 -1.98 -14.10
C LYS A 5 21.48 -2.07 -12.65
N GLY A 6 22.38 -1.40 -12.03
CA GLY A 6 22.51 -1.48 -10.62
C GLY A 6 21.62 -0.49 -9.92
N ALA A 7 20.81 0.23 -10.66
CA ALA A 7 20.02 1.30 -10.10
C ALA A 7 18.57 0.93 -9.83
N VAL A 8 18.24 -0.35 -9.79
CA VAL A 8 16.88 -0.75 -9.48
C VAL A 8 16.62 -0.32 -8.04
N SER A 9 15.61 0.48 -7.82
CA SER A 9 15.35 1.02 -6.51
C SER A 9 14.81 -0.05 -5.57
N HIS A 10 14.93 0.22 -4.28
CA HIS A 10 14.36 -0.66 -3.28
C HIS A 10 12.85 -0.79 -3.52
N HIS A 11 12.20 0.31 -3.84
CA HIS A 11 10.76 0.32 -4.09
C HIS A 11 10.39 -0.55 -5.28
N ASP A 12 11.14 -0.46 -6.38
CA ASP A 12 10.85 -1.25 -7.56
C ASP A 12 11.00 -2.73 -7.28
N ARG A 13 11.99 -3.08 -6.47
CA ARG A 13 12.23 -4.45 -6.11
C ARG A 13 11.11 -4.96 -5.21
N GLU A 14 10.66 -4.11 -4.28
CA GLU A 14 9.58 -4.43 -3.39
C GLU A 14 8.30 -4.71 -4.16
N VAL A 15 7.98 -3.85 -5.13
CA VAL A 15 6.79 -4.02 -5.96
C VAL A 15 6.87 -5.32 -6.75
N ALA A 16 8.04 -5.63 -7.29
CA ALA A 16 8.20 -6.85 -8.07
C ALA A 16 8.00 -8.11 -7.20
N GLU A 17 8.51 -8.09 -5.98
CA GLU A 17 8.35 -9.21 -5.07
C GLU A 17 6.89 -9.38 -4.66
N LEU A 18 6.19 -8.29 -4.40
CA LEU A 18 4.78 -8.36 -4.04
C LEU A 18 3.96 -8.90 -5.20
N ARG A 19 4.30 -8.47 -6.42
CA ARG A 19 3.57 -8.92 -7.59
C ARG A 19 3.75 -10.41 -7.84
N ALA A 20 4.92 -10.95 -7.50
CA ALA A 20 5.22 -12.33 -7.73
C ALA A 20 4.63 -13.27 -6.66
N ASP A 21 4.26 -12.74 -5.51
CA ASP A 21 3.84 -13.58 -4.39
C ASP A 21 2.63 -12.95 -3.70
N ARG A 22 1.44 -13.45 -4.01
CA ARG A 22 0.21 -12.90 -3.47
C ARG A 22 0.10 -13.09 -1.95
N GLU A 23 0.60 -14.20 -1.43
CA GLU A 23 0.55 -14.41 0.01
C GLU A 23 1.41 -13.38 0.74
N LEU A 24 2.57 -13.07 0.17
CA LEU A 24 3.41 -12.03 0.70
C LEU A 24 2.69 -10.69 0.69
N ALA A 25 1.98 -10.40 -0.40
CA ALA A 25 1.25 -9.13 -0.50
C ALA A 25 0.16 -9.04 0.54
N VAL A 26 -0.54 -10.14 0.83
CA VAL A 26 -1.57 -10.15 1.85
C VAL A 26 -0.98 -9.89 3.23
N GLU A 27 0.15 -10.55 3.55
CA GLU A 27 0.79 -10.34 4.84
C GLU A 27 1.32 -8.91 4.96
N TYR A 28 1.86 -8.39 3.85
CA TYR A 28 2.36 -7.03 3.80
C TYR A 28 1.22 -6.03 4.07
N LEU A 29 0.07 -6.29 3.46
CA LEU A 29 -1.09 -5.44 3.61
C LEU A 29 -1.59 -5.45 5.06
N LYS A 30 -1.63 -6.65 5.67
CA LYS A 30 -2.08 -6.75 7.05
C LYS A 30 -1.16 -5.95 7.98
N ALA A 31 0.14 -6.09 7.80
CA ALA A 31 1.10 -5.36 8.61
C ALA A 31 0.97 -3.85 8.41
N ALA A 32 0.75 -3.44 7.16
CA ALA A 32 0.59 -2.01 6.86
C ALA A 32 -0.65 -1.45 7.55
N MET A 33 -1.76 -2.17 7.48
CA MET A 33 -2.99 -1.68 8.10
C MET A 33 -2.83 -1.58 9.61
N GLU A 34 -2.10 -2.52 10.23
CA GLU A 34 -1.86 -2.45 11.65
C GLU A 34 -0.96 -1.27 12.01
N GLY A 35 -0.03 -0.94 11.14
CA GLY A 35 0.89 0.17 11.40
C GLY A 35 0.26 1.54 11.29
N LEU A 36 -0.95 1.62 10.71
CA LEU A 36 -1.60 2.93 10.58
C LEU A 36 -1.97 3.54 11.92
N ASP A 37 -2.14 2.71 12.96
CA ASP A 37 -2.48 3.21 14.26
C ASP A 37 -1.30 3.79 15.03
N ASP A 38 -0.09 3.46 14.62
CA ASP A 38 1.11 3.85 15.35
C ASP A 38 1.74 5.04 14.66
N PRO A 39 1.81 6.22 15.30
CA PRO A 39 2.38 7.40 14.65
C PRO A 39 3.79 7.17 14.14
N ASP A 40 4.58 6.32 14.82
CA ASP A 40 5.95 6.07 14.39
C ASP A 40 6.03 5.16 13.19
N GLU A 41 5.00 4.32 12.96
CA GLU A 41 5.01 3.38 11.86
C GLU A 41 4.15 3.81 10.69
N ARG A 42 3.32 4.83 10.89
CA ARG A 42 2.35 5.21 9.87
C ARG A 42 2.99 5.56 8.53
N GLY A 43 4.10 6.29 8.55
CA GLY A 43 4.74 6.69 7.28
C GLY A 43 5.16 5.48 6.48
N GLY A 44 5.79 4.50 7.13
CA GLY A 44 6.18 3.27 6.45
C GLY A 44 4.98 2.45 6.01
N ALA A 45 3.92 2.46 6.82
CA ALA A 45 2.70 1.74 6.47
C ALA A 45 2.07 2.31 5.20
N LEU A 46 2.05 3.65 5.08
CA LEU A 46 1.49 4.28 3.88
C LEU A 46 2.32 3.94 2.65
N LEU A 47 3.64 3.90 2.79
CA LEU A 47 4.49 3.50 1.66
C LEU A 47 4.24 2.04 1.28
N ALA A 48 3.99 1.17 2.26
CA ALA A 48 3.69 -0.22 1.99
C ALA A 48 2.37 -0.34 1.22
N LEU A 49 1.37 0.44 1.60
CA LEU A 49 0.10 0.45 0.88
C LEU A 49 0.28 0.92 -0.56
N ARG A 50 1.18 1.89 -0.77
CA ARG A 50 1.46 2.35 -2.12
C ARG A 50 2.10 1.25 -2.96
N ALA A 51 3.03 0.49 -2.36
CA ALA A 51 3.69 -0.59 -3.08
C ALA A 51 2.66 -1.65 -3.50
N ILE A 52 1.70 -1.96 -2.64
CA ILE A 52 0.65 -2.92 -2.96
C ILE A 52 -0.23 -2.38 -4.09
N ALA A 53 -0.58 -1.10 -4.05
CA ALA A 53 -1.40 -0.51 -5.10
C ALA A 53 -0.67 -0.53 -6.44
N GLU A 54 0.66 -0.39 -6.43
CA GLU A 54 1.43 -0.47 -7.67
C GLU A 54 1.54 -1.90 -8.17
N ALA A 55 1.59 -2.86 -7.26
CA ALA A 55 1.78 -4.25 -7.63
C ALA A 55 0.50 -4.92 -8.13
N TYR A 56 -0.65 -4.48 -7.66
CA TYR A 56 -1.91 -5.13 -7.97
C TYR A 56 -2.96 -4.14 -8.47
N GLY A 57 -4.06 -4.68 -8.95
CA GLY A 57 -5.18 -3.85 -9.33
C GLY A 57 -4.98 -3.05 -10.61
N GLY A 58 -3.96 -3.35 -11.38
CA GLY A 58 -3.69 -2.61 -12.61
C GLY A 58 -2.80 -1.40 -12.41
N GLY A 59 -2.28 -1.23 -11.19
CA GLY A 59 -1.36 -0.13 -10.89
C GLY A 59 -2.05 1.06 -10.27
N LEU A 60 -1.26 2.08 -9.95
CA LEU A 60 -1.76 3.25 -9.24
C LEU A 60 -2.91 3.96 -9.94
N GLY A 61 -2.82 4.08 -11.27
CA GLY A 61 -3.86 4.79 -12.00
C GLY A 61 -5.22 4.13 -11.89
N THR A 62 -5.23 2.79 -11.94
CA THR A 62 -6.47 2.05 -11.84
C THR A 62 -7.03 2.12 -10.43
N VAL A 63 -6.18 2.00 -9.43
CA VAL A 63 -6.61 2.10 -8.04
C VAL A 63 -7.16 3.50 -7.76
N ALA A 64 -6.49 4.52 -8.29
CA ALA A 64 -6.94 5.91 -8.11
C ALA A 64 -8.33 6.10 -8.73
N ALA A 65 -8.55 5.52 -9.91
CA ALA A 65 -9.85 5.62 -10.56
C ALA A 65 -10.94 4.99 -9.69
N HIS A 66 -10.67 3.84 -9.09
CA HIS A 66 -11.62 3.19 -8.22
C HIS A 66 -11.88 4.01 -6.95
N ALA A 67 -10.90 4.76 -6.49
CA ALA A 67 -11.05 5.62 -5.33
C ALA A 67 -11.64 6.98 -5.69
N GLY A 68 -11.81 7.26 -6.97
CA GLY A 68 -12.39 8.52 -7.41
C GLY A 68 -11.44 9.70 -7.29
N ILE A 69 -10.14 9.47 -7.37
CA ILE A 69 -9.14 10.54 -7.25
C ILE A 69 -8.12 10.38 -8.37
N SER A 70 -7.28 11.40 -8.55
CA SER A 70 -6.25 11.34 -9.55
C SER A 70 -5.09 10.45 -9.08
N ARG A 71 -4.28 9.99 -10.03
CA ARG A 71 -3.11 9.20 -9.72
C ARG A 71 -2.16 9.99 -8.83
N GLU A 72 -1.99 11.28 -9.10
CA GLU A 72 -1.13 12.12 -8.28
C GLU A 72 -1.64 12.26 -6.87
N THR A 73 -2.94 12.37 -6.70
CA THR A 73 -3.53 12.47 -5.37
C THR A 73 -3.33 11.17 -4.61
N LEU A 74 -3.51 10.04 -5.30
CA LEU A 74 -3.28 8.75 -4.66
C LEU A 74 -1.84 8.62 -4.21
N TYR A 75 -0.89 8.98 -5.08
CA TYR A 75 0.52 8.89 -4.76
C TYR A 75 0.84 9.74 -3.52
N ARG A 76 0.31 10.95 -3.47
CA ARG A 76 0.57 11.86 -2.36
C ARG A 76 -0.10 11.37 -1.08
N THR A 77 -1.31 10.85 -1.19
CA THR A 77 -2.06 10.34 -0.06
C THR A 77 -1.38 9.12 0.58
N LEU A 78 -0.71 8.30 -0.23
CA LEU A 78 0.01 7.12 0.24
C LEU A 78 1.50 7.42 0.38
N SER A 79 1.82 8.61 0.88
CA SER A 79 3.18 9.02 1.19
C SER A 79 3.29 9.19 2.70
N PRO A 80 4.48 9.29 3.26
CA PRO A 80 4.63 9.26 4.72
C PRO A 80 3.81 10.26 5.49
N LYS A 81 3.49 11.42 4.87
CA LYS A 81 2.66 12.41 5.54
C LYS A 81 1.25 12.45 4.98
N GLY A 82 0.86 11.43 4.24
CA GLY A 82 -0.45 11.38 3.63
C GLY A 82 -1.54 11.01 4.61
N ASN A 83 -2.77 11.11 4.14
CA ASN A 83 -3.91 10.78 4.97
C ASN A 83 -5.01 10.23 4.07
N PRO A 84 -4.96 8.94 3.75
CA PRO A 84 -5.92 8.36 2.83
C PRO A 84 -7.32 8.32 3.42
N THR A 85 -8.31 8.48 2.55
CA THR A 85 -9.69 8.35 2.97
C THR A 85 -10.04 6.87 3.08
N LEU A 86 -11.15 6.60 3.72
CA LEU A 86 -11.66 5.24 3.81
C LEU A 86 -11.86 4.65 2.41
N LYS A 87 -12.38 5.44 1.49
CA LYS A 87 -12.61 4.96 0.13
C LYS A 87 -11.31 4.53 -0.53
N THR A 88 -10.24 5.29 -0.31
CA THR A 88 -8.94 4.96 -0.86
C THR A 88 -8.41 3.66 -0.25
N LEU A 89 -8.56 3.50 1.06
CA LEU A 89 -8.10 2.28 1.72
C LEU A 89 -8.85 1.06 1.20
N ILE A 90 -10.16 1.18 1.03
CA ILE A 90 -10.95 0.10 0.50
C ILE A 90 -10.51 -0.27 -0.92
N ALA A 91 -10.20 0.74 -1.74
CA ALA A 91 -9.74 0.48 -3.10
C ALA A 91 -8.43 -0.32 -3.11
N VAL A 92 -7.51 0.02 -2.20
CA VAL A 92 -6.25 -0.72 -2.12
C VAL A 92 -6.50 -2.15 -1.64
N LEU A 93 -7.32 -2.33 -0.61
CA LEU A 93 -7.60 -3.65 -0.07
C LEU A 93 -8.21 -4.56 -1.13
N LYS A 94 -9.08 -4.02 -1.96
CA LYS A 94 -9.73 -4.84 -2.98
C LYS A 94 -8.78 -5.35 -4.04
N THR A 95 -7.64 -4.71 -4.23
CA THR A 95 -6.69 -5.17 -5.25
C THR A 95 -6.19 -6.59 -4.95
N VAL A 96 -6.15 -6.98 -3.68
CA VAL A 96 -5.72 -8.33 -3.32
C VAL A 96 -6.87 -9.16 -2.75
N GLY A 97 -8.10 -8.70 -2.95
CA GLY A 97 -9.29 -9.46 -2.53
C GLY A 97 -9.56 -9.39 -1.04
N MET A 98 -9.12 -8.32 -0.40
CA MET A 98 -9.31 -8.17 1.05
C MET A 98 -10.37 -7.13 1.34
N ARG A 99 -10.84 -7.09 2.58
CA ARG A 99 -11.83 -6.11 3.00
C ARG A 99 -11.52 -5.63 4.40
N LEU A 100 -12.12 -4.50 4.75
CA LEU A 100 -11.95 -3.96 6.09
C LEU A 100 -12.65 -4.86 7.11
N SER A 101 -12.08 -4.90 8.31
CA SER A 101 -12.63 -5.66 9.40
C SER A 101 -12.15 -5.02 10.69
N VAL A 102 -12.64 -5.49 11.81
CA VAL A 102 -12.20 -4.98 13.10
C VAL A 102 -11.88 -6.16 14.00
N GLU A 103 -11.00 -5.91 14.94
CA GLU A 103 -10.63 -6.93 15.91
C GLU A 103 -10.27 -6.22 17.22
N PRO A 104 -10.30 -6.94 18.33
CA PRO A 104 -9.97 -6.32 19.60
C PRO A 104 -8.55 -5.79 19.61
N ASP A 105 -8.36 -4.68 20.30
CA ASP A 105 -7.03 -4.11 20.45
C ASP A 105 -6.37 -4.85 21.60
N HIS A 106 -5.21 -5.42 21.35
CA HIS A 106 -4.51 -6.17 22.38
C HIS A 106 -4.20 -5.30 23.60
N ALA A 107 -3.99 -4.01 23.37
CA ALA A 107 -3.63 -3.13 24.46
C ALA A 107 -4.76 -2.91 25.45
N THR A 108 -5.99 -3.24 25.10
CA THR A 108 -7.12 -3.00 25.98
C THR A 108 -7.51 -4.23 26.75
N THR A 109 -6.85 -5.32 26.56
CA THR A 109 -7.15 -6.51 27.35
C THR A 109 -6.22 -6.66 28.52
#